data_7f34bb9c2685e643c8fbd5a10d6ebdd3
#
_entry.id   7f34bb9c2685e643c8fbd5a10d6ebdd3
#
_cell.length_a   1.000
_cell.length_b   1.000
_cell.length_c   1.000
_cell.angle_alpha   90.00
_cell.angle_beta   90.00
_cell.angle_gamma   90.00
#
_symmetry.space_group_name_H-M   'P 1'
#
loop_
_entity.id
_entity.type
_entity.pdbx_description
1 polymer ?
#
loop_
_entity_poly.entity_id
_entity_poly.type
_entity_poly.pdbx_seq_one_letter_code
_entity_poly.pdbx_strand_id
1 'polypeptide(L)'
;MPLAADQPELDRLLRRYLGRLSLPSDRLRVTTDRAVFAGWVGRRVDAAIGGAYAYLRGTDDHAILINLERIDLARENALEVVVAEELLHMRDRLDGDLRRHARHGHDRIAVRVAELTGATLDEIRAALLPPVRRRLRYLYQCPTCGVQVPRRVRGTWSCGRCAKRFDPHHVLRLVEDRGPAPVRGRGRPASAL
;
A
#
# COMPACT_ATOMS: atom_id res chain seq x y z
N MET A 1 -1.43 -27.46 -2.20
CA MET A 1 -1.30 -26.56 -3.37
C MET A 1 -0.41 -25.39 -3.02
N PRO A 2 0.31 -24.75 -3.96
CA PRO A 2 1.03 -23.51 -3.71
C PRO A 2 0.04 -22.38 -3.45
N LEU A 3 0.37 -21.49 -2.50
CA LEU A 3 -0.42 -20.29 -2.18
C LEU A 3 -0.16 -19.16 -3.17
N ALA A 4 1.03 -19.14 -3.78
CA ALA A 4 1.47 -18.17 -4.77
C ALA A 4 2.29 -18.88 -5.86
N ALA A 5 1.62 -19.67 -6.72
CA ALA A 5 2.26 -20.56 -7.68
C ALA A 5 3.23 -19.88 -8.65
N ASP A 6 2.94 -18.64 -9.06
CA ASP A 6 3.76 -17.86 -9.97
C ASP A 6 4.91 -17.10 -9.29
N GLN A 7 5.06 -17.26 -7.96
CA GLN A 7 6.04 -16.54 -7.15
C GLN A 7 6.69 -17.50 -6.13
N PRO A 8 7.65 -18.32 -6.55
CA PRO A 8 8.21 -19.39 -5.70
C PRO A 8 8.78 -18.92 -4.36
N GLU A 9 9.47 -17.77 -4.36
CA GLU A 9 10.03 -17.19 -3.14
C GLU A 9 8.94 -16.74 -2.17
N LEU A 10 7.89 -16.10 -2.68
CA LEU A 10 6.73 -15.71 -1.88
C LEU A 10 6.02 -16.95 -1.29
N ASP A 11 5.82 -18.02 -2.09
CA ASP A 11 5.21 -19.27 -1.61
C ASP A 11 6.03 -19.91 -0.50
N ARG A 12 7.38 -19.92 -0.65
CA ARG A 12 8.31 -20.41 0.35
C ARG A 12 8.21 -19.64 1.67
N LEU A 13 8.19 -18.31 1.61
CA LEU A 13 8.07 -17.44 2.78
C LEU A 13 6.72 -17.60 3.47
N LEU A 14 5.63 -17.65 2.70
CA LEU A 14 4.28 -17.89 3.24
C LEU A 14 4.24 -19.20 4.02
N ARG A 15 4.70 -20.31 3.45
CA ARG A 15 4.72 -21.61 4.13
C ARG A 15 5.54 -21.60 5.40
N ARG A 16 6.75 -20.99 5.35
CA ARG A 16 7.63 -20.85 6.50
C ARG A 16 6.94 -20.16 7.66
N TYR A 17 6.30 -19.01 7.40
CA TYR A 17 5.70 -18.18 8.44
C TYR A 17 4.32 -18.65 8.89
N LEU A 18 3.54 -19.28 8.00
CA LEU A 18 2.32 -19.99 8.41
C LEU A 18 2.64 -21.07 9.45
N GLY A 19 3.70 -21.86 9.21
CA GLY A 19 4.16 -22.87 10.16
C GLY A 19 4.66 -22.27 11.47
N ARG A 20 5.53 -21.24 11.40
CA ARG A 20 6.09 -20.60 12.62
C ARG A 20 5.02 -19.93 13.50
N LEU A 21 3.99 -19.38 12.89
CA LEU A 21 2.90 -18.69 13.58
C LEU A 21 1.71 -19.62 13.86
N SER A 22 1.78 -20.91 13.51
CA SER A 22 0.69 -21.89 13.65
C SER A 22 -0.62 -21.36 13.05
N LEU A 23 -0.56 -20.84 11.82
CA LEU A 23 -1.71 -20.27 11.12
C LEU A 23 -2.36 -21.28 10.18
N PRO A 24 -3.69 -21.35 10.09
CA PRO A 24 -4.39 -22.19 9.13
C PRO A 24 -4.21 -21.65 7.72
N SER A 25 -3.98 -22.53 6.74
CA SER A 25 -3.83 -22.16 5.33
C SER A 25 -5.06 -22.48 4.47
N ASP A 26 -5.99 -23.26 4.99
CA ASP A 26 -7.18 -23.74 4.29
C ASP A 26 -8.17 -22.63 3.91
N ARG A 27 -8.21 -21.55 4.70
CA ARG A 27 -9.03 -20.36 4.48
C ARG A 27 -8.22 -19.13 4.10
N LEU A 28 -6.96 -19.31 3.70
CA LEU A 28 -6.09 -18.21 3.31
C LEU A 28 -6.08 -18.01 1.79
N ARG A 29 -6.44 -16.81 1.34
CA ARG A 29 -6.30 -16.36 -0.04
C ARG A 29 -5.14 -15.38 -0.13
N VAL A 30 -4.21 -15.62 -1.04
CA VAL A 30 -3.08 -14.72 -1.28
C VAL A 30 -3.10 -14.25 -2.74
N THR A 31 -2.76 -13.00 -2.96
CA THR A 31 -2.58 -12.44 -4.30
C THR A 31 -1.50 -11.38 -4.31
N THR A 32 -0.82 -11.23 -5.45
CA THR A 32 0.06 -10.09 -5.74
C THR A 32 -0.66 -9.01 -6.54
N ASP A 33 -1.87 -9.29 -7.03
CA ASP A 33 -2.69 -8.37 -7.80
C ASP A 33 -3.63 -7.56 -6.89
N ARG A 34 -3.41 -6.25 -6.89
CA ARG A 34 -4.20 -5.30 -6.11
C ARG A 34 -5.66 -5.19 -6.56
N ALA A 35 -5.96 -5.43 -7.84
CA ALA A 35 -7.33 -5.40 -8.35
C ALA A 35 -8.11 -6.64 -7.88
N VAL A 36 -7.48 -7.81 -7.90
CA VAL A 36 -8.03 -9.05 -7.34
C VAL A 36 -8.34 -8.88 -5.86
N PHE A 37 -7.37 -8.37 -5.08
CA PHE A 37 -7.59 -8.12 -3.65
C PHE A 37 -8.71 -7.09 -3.41
N ALA A 38 -8.76 -6.01 -4.20
CA ALA A 38 -9.82 -5.00 -4.12
C ALA A 38 -11.21 -5.62 -4.37
N GLY A 39 -11.31 -6.59 -5.30
CA GLY A 39 -12.52 -7.37 -5.54
C GLY A 39 -12.95 -8.17 -4.31
N TRP A 40 -12.01 -8.84 -3.62
CA TRP A 40 -12.32 -9.62 -2.42
C TRP A 40 -12.81 -8.76 -1.25
N VAL A 41 -12.20 -7.58 -1.06
CA VAL A 41 -12.56 -6.69 0.07
C VAL A 41 -13.69 -5.72 -0.25
N GLY A 42 -14.18 -5.68 -1.50
CA GLY A 42 -15.28 -4.83 -1.94
C GLY A 42 -14.99 -3.33 -1.89
N ARG A 43 -13.71 -2.94 -1.92
CA ARG A 43 -13.30 -1.52 -1.88
C ARG A 43 -11.98 -1.28 -2.60
N ARG A 44 -11.78 -0.03 -3.04
CA ARG A 44 -10.50 0.38 -3.64
C ARG A 44 -9.36 0.25 -2.63
N VAL A 45 -8.24 -0.26 -3.12
CA VAL A 45 -6.99 -0.42 -2.37
C VAL A 45 -5.97 0.62 -2.85
N ASP A 46 -5.31 1.31 -1.92
CA ASP A 46 -4.31 2.33 -2.25
C ASP A 46 -3.12 1.69 -2.97
N ALA A 47 -2.64 2.36 -4.02
CA ALA A 47 -1.48 1.90 -4.77
C ALA A 47 -0.17 2.02 -3.98
N ALA A 48 -0.15 2.77 -2.89
CA ALA A 48 1.06 3.02 -2.10
C ALA A 48 1.37 1.92 -1.08
N ILE A 49 0.44 0.99 -0.81
CA ILE A 49 0.65 -0.07 0.19
C ILE A 49 1.55 -1.19 -0.35
N GLY A 50 2.43 -1.72 0.48
CA GLY A 50 3.28 -2.88 0.17
C GLY A 50 2.59 -4.20 0.44
N GLY A 51 1.81 -4.27 1.51
CA GLY A 51 0.99 -5.40 1.88
C GLY A 51 -0.37 -4.97 2.43
N ALA A 52 -1.30 -5.89 2.53
CA ALA A 52 -2.57 -5.70 3.23
C ALA A 52 -3.16 -7.04 3.66
N TYR A 53 -3.64 -7.09 4.88
CA TYR A 53 -4.46 -8.16 5.40
C TYR A 53 -5.93 -7.73 5.51
N ALA A 54 -6.85 -8.64 5.21
CA ALA A 54 -8.28 -8.46 5.43
C ALA A 54 -8.95 -9.78 5.87
N TYR A 55 -9.90 -9.67 6.79
CA TYR A 55 -10.81 -10.75 7.12
C TYR A 55 -12.13 -10.57 6.35
N LEU A 56 -12.52 -11.58 5.59
CA LEU A 56 -13.70 -11.61 4.73
C LEU A 56 -14.88 -12.22 5.48
N ARG A 57 -15.68 -11.38 6.14
CA ARG A 57 -16.78 -11.82 7.01
C ARG A 57 -17.81 -12.72 6.33
N GLY A 58 -18.05 -12.54 5.02
CA GLY A 58 -19.05 -13.29 4.28
C GLY A 58 -18.69 -14.75 4.03
N THR A 59 -17.40 -15.07 3.97
CA THR A 59 -16.88 -16.43 3.70
C THR A 59 -16.05 -16.97 4.85
N ASP A 60 -15.79 -16.17 5.89
CA ASP A 60 -14.90 -16.51 7.00
C ASP A 60 -13.45 -16.80 6.56
N ASP A 61 -13.05 -16.19 5.43
CA ASP A 61 -11.71 -16.33 4.87
C ASP A 61 -10.78 -15.20 5.33
N HIS A 62 -9.48 -15.47 5.22
CA HIS A 62 -8.42 -14.49 5.36
C HIS A 62 -7.87 -14.14 3.98
N ALA A 63 -7.64 -12.87 3.70
CA ALA A 63 -7.09 -12.41 2.44
C ALA A 63 -5.81 -11.59 2.69
N ILE A 64 -4.76 -11.89 1.91
CA ILE A 64 -3.49 -11.16 1.95
C ILE A 64 -3.14 -10.68 0.53
N LEU A 65 -2.79 -9.40 0.45
CA LEU A 65 -2.13 -8.80 -0.70
C LEU A 65 -0.64 -8.64 -0.39
N ILE A 66 0.22 -9.09 -1.29
CA ILE A 66 1.65 -8.76 -1.32
C ILE A 66 1.92 -7.97 -2.61
N ASN A 67 2.00 -6.65 -2.50
CA ASN A 67 2.13 -5.77 -3.66
C ASN A 67 3.61 -5.62 -4.06
N LEU A 68 4.08 -6.53 -4.91
CA LEU A 68 5.48 -6.58 -5.34
C LEU A 68 5.96 -5.29 -6.01
N GLU A 69 5.07 -4.50 -6.62
CA GLU A 69 5.43 -3.20 -7.21
C GLU A 69 5.86 -2.16 -6.17
N ARG A 70 5.58 -2.42 -4.89
CA ARG A 70 5.85 -1.50 -3.78
C ARG A 70 6.97 -1.97 -2.87
N ILE A 71 7.39 -3.21 -2.99
CA ILE A 71 8.47 -3.79 -2.19
C ILE A 71 9.80 -3.50 -2.88
N ASP A 72 10.80 -3.08 -2.12
CA ASP A 72 12.16 -2.89 -2.62
C ASP A 72 12.88 -4.25 -2.70
N LEU A 73 12.57 -5.01 -3.75
CA LEU A 73 13.12 -6.36 -3.96
C LEU A 73 14.65 -6.40 -4.15
N ALA A 74 15.32 -5.24 -4.26
CA ALA A 74 16.78 -5.17 -4.21
C ALA A 74 17.34 -5.33 -2.79
N ARG A 75 16.51 -5.24 -1.77
CA ARG A 75 16.86 -5.47 -0.36
C ARG A 75 16.54 -6.90 0.03
N GLU A 76 17.51 -7.58 0.63
CA GLU A 76 17.46 -9.01 0.95
C GLU A 76 16.22 -9.42 1.76
N ASN A 77 15.83 -8.63 2.78
CA ASN A 77 14.73 -9.00 3.70
C ASN A 77 13.39 -8.30 3.39
N ALA A 78 13.29 -7.52 2.32
CA ALA A 78 12.12 -6.66 2.11
C ALA A 78 10.82 -7.46 1.87
N LEU A 79 10.87 -8.50 1.04
CA LEU A 79 9.72 -9.37 0.81
C LEU A 79 9.33 -10.14 2.08
N GLU A 80 10.33 -10.66 2.80
CA GLU A 80 10.15 -11.43 4.03
C GLU A 80 9.47 -10.59 5.12
N VAL A 81 9.91 -9.35 5.30
CA VAL A 81 9.31 -8.39 6.24
C VAL A 81 7.83 -8.16 5.96
N VAL A 82 7.47 -7.90 4.71
CA VAL A 82 6.07 -7.64 4.34
C VAL A 82 5.21 -8.89 4.53
N VAL A 83 5.70 -10.07 4.15
CA VAL A 83 4.98 -11.34 4.36
C VAL A 83 4.76 -11.60 5.85
N ALA A 84 5.80 -11.42 6.67
CA ALA A 84 5.71 -11.61 8.11
C ALA A 84 4.70 -10.64 8.76
N GLU A 85 4.68 -9.37 8.33
CA GLU A 85 3.75 -8.36 8.83
C GLU A 85 2.30 -8.75 8.55
N GLU A 86 1.96 -9.14 7.32
CA GLU A 86 0.58 -9.49 6.98
C GLU A 86 0.11 -10.77 7.67
N LEU A 87 0.99 -11.73 7.88
CA LEU A 87 0.68 -12.93 8.64
C LEU A 87 0.55 -12.66 10.15
N LEU A 88 1.30 -11.70 10.71
CA LEU A 88 1.09 -11.24 12.09
C LEU A 88 -0.26 -10.54 12.25
N HIS A 89 -0.74 -9.78 11.26
CA HIS A 89 -2.09 -9.26 11.27
C HIS A 89 -3.16 -10.37 11.29
N MET A 90 -2.94 -11.45 10.53
CA MET A 90 -3.80 -12.63 10.59
C MET A 90 -3.76 -13.28 11.98
N ARG A 91 -2.57 -13.43 12.58
CA ARG A 91 -2.41 -13.98 13.94
C ARG A 91 -3.16 -13.15 14.97
N ASP A 92 -2.98 -11.82 14.95
CA ASP A 92 -3.68 -10.90 15.84
C ASP A 92 -5.20 -11.03 15.70
N ARG A 93 -5.69 -11.16 14.46
CA ARG A 93 -7.12 -11.39 14.23
C ARG A 93 -7.62 -12.68 14.86
N LEU A 94 -6.88 -13.79 14.75
CA LEU A 94 -7.23 -15.09 15.33
C LEU A 94 -7.15 -15.07 16.85
N ASP A 95 -6.23 -14.30 17.43
CA ASP A 95 -6.09 -14.10 18.87
C ASP A 95 -7.13 -13.10 19.44
N GLY A 96 -8.01 -12.54 18.61
CA GLY A 96 -9.00 -11.56 19.02
C GLY A 96 -8.45 -10.13 19.22
N ASP A 97 -7.20 -9.86 18.87
CA ASP A 97 -6.62 -8.51 18.88
C ASP A 97 -7.03 -7.75 17.60
N LEU A 98 -8.06 -6.92 17.71
CA LEU A 98 -8.62 -6.16 16.60
C LEU A 98 -8.09 -4.71 16.54
N ARG A 99 -7.06 -4.39 17.31
CA ARG A 99 -6.46 -3.05 17.28
C ARG A 99 -5.91 -2.72 15.90
N ARG A 100 -6.14 -1.49 15.46
CA ARG A 100 -5.61 -1.02 14.17
C ARG A 100 -4.18 -0.53 14.34
N HIS A 101 -3.29 -1.00 13.50
CA HIS A 101 -1.93 -0.49 13.39
C HIS A 101 -1.89 0.65 12.39
N ALA A 102 -1.52 1.85 12.87
CA ALA A 102 -1.68 3.08 12.09
C ALA A 102 -0.55 3.33 11.09
N ARG A 103 0.65 2.78 11.32
CA ARG A 103 1.85 3.07 10.52
C ARG A 103 2.77 1.86 10.42
N HIS A 104 3.13 1.48 9.20
CA HIS A 104 4.14 0.49 8.92
C HIS A 104 5.49 0.90 9.56
N GLY A 105 6.13 -0.03 10.27
CA GLY A 105 7.46 0.15 10.85
C GLY A 105 7.55 1.00 12.12
N HIS A 106 6.43 1.46 12.70
CA HIS A 106 6.44 2.38 13.84
C HIS A 106 5.54 1.97 15.02
N ASP A 107 5.02 0.74 15.02
CA ASP A 107 4.14 0.23 16.06
C ASP A 107 4.61 -1.13 16.61
N ARG A 108 3.81 -1.71 17.49
CA ARG A 108 4.08 -3.02 18.07
C ARG A 108 4.29 -4.13 17.06
N ILE A 109 3.68 -4.03 15.88
CA ILE A 109 3.82 -5.07 14.86
C ILE A 109 5.22 -5.07 14.27
N ALA A 110 5.85 -3.91 14.09
CA ALA A 110 7.23 -3.83 13.60
C ALA A 110 8.23 -4.49 14.55
N VAL A 111 8.04 -4.37 15.87
CA VAL A 111 8.87 -5.07 16.86
C VAL A 111 8.71 -6.58 16.71
N ARG A 112 7.48 -7.07 16.59
CA ARG A 112 7.21 -8.52 16.38
C ARG A 112 7.71 -9.02 15.03
N VAL A 113 7.64 -8.19 13.98
CA VAL A 113 8.26 -8.50 12.68
C VAL A 113 9.77 -8.64 12.84
N ALA A 114 10.43 -7.71 13.55
CA ALA A 114 11.87 -7.78 13.84
C ALA A 114 12.24 -9.07 14.58
N GLU A 115 11.51 -9.41 15.64
CA GLU A 115 11.71 -10.65 16.40
C GLU A 115 11.49 -11.91 15.55
N LEU A 116 10.52 -11.88 14.64
CA LEU A 116 10.16 -13.02 13.81
C LEU A 116 11.12 -13.24 12.64
N THR A 117 11.60 -12.15 12.00
CA THR A 117 12.43 -12.19 10.80
C THR A 117 13.93 -12.05 11.08
N GLY A 118 14.31 -11.45 12.22
CA GLY A 118 15.65 -11.01 12.51
C GLY A 118 16.04 -9.67 11.86
N ALA A 119 15.12 -9.04 11.11
CA ALA A 119 15.36 -7.75 10.48
C ALA A 119 15.39 -6.63 11.52
N THR A 120 16.22 -5.62 11.29
CA THR A 120 16.24 -4.40 12.10
C THR A 120 15.02 -3.53 11.81
N LEU A 121 14.66 -2.63 12.74
CA LEU A 121 13.58 -1.67 12.51
C LEU A 121 13.85 -0.74 11.30
N ASP A 122 15.11 -0.47 10.99
CA ASP A 122 15.48 0.37 9.84
C ASP A 122 15.31 -0.40 8.53
N GLU A 123 15.63 -1.70 8.47
CA GLU A 123 15.33 -2.56 7.33
C GLU A 123 13.84 -2.68 7.10
N ILE A 124 13.04 -2.86 8.16
CA ILE A 124 11.58 -2.90 8.10
C ILE A 124 11.02 -1.59 7.51
N ARG A 125 11.50 -0.43 7.96
CA ARG A 125 11.10 0.88 7.42
C ARG A 125 11.49 1.06 5.96
N ALA A 126 12.62 0.50 5.56
CA ALA A 126 13.18 0.61 4.22
C ALA A 126 12.70 -0.49 3.25
N ALA A 127 11.87 -1.45 3.70
CA ALA A 127 11.37 -2.56 2.89
C ALA A 127 10.48 -2.10 1.72
N LEU A 128 9.85 -0.93 1.84
CA LEU A 128 8.98 -0.40 0.80
C LEU A 128 9.66 0.71 -0.01
N LEU A 129 9.45 0.65 -1.32
CA LEU A 129 9.83 1.75 -2.21
C LEU A 129 9.14 3.05 -1.78
N PRO A 130 9.82 4.20 -1.86
CA PRO A 130 9.21 5.47 -1.53
C PRO A 130 7.96 5.71 -2.40
N PRO A 131 6.87 6.24 -1.83
CA PRO A 131 5.64 6.45 -2.59
C PRO A 131 5.91 7.42 -3.75
N VAL A 132 5.55 7.00 -4.97
CA VAL A 132 5.59 7.89 -6.13
C VAL A 132 4.54 8.99 -5.93
N ARG A 133 4.96 10.12 -5.42
CA ARG A 133 4.08 11.28 -5.28
C ARG A 133 3.80 11.82 -6.67
N ARG A 134 2.58 11.58 -7.18
CA ARG A 134 2.14 12.27 -8.41
C ARG A 134 2.26 13.77 -8.18
N ARG A 135 2.93 14.45 -9.14
CA ARG A 135 3.09 15.90 -9.12
C ARG A 135 1.72 16.57 -9.00
N LEU A 136 1.64 17.64 -8.22
CA LEU A 136 0.47 18.52 -8.15
C LEU A 136 0.41 19.31 -9.47
N ARG A 137 -0.31 18.77 -10.45
CA ARG A 137 -0.36 19.27 -11.81
C ARG A 137 -1.24 20.50 -11.96
N TYR A 138 -2.36 20.50 -11.25
CA TYR A 138 -3.38 21.53 -11.42
C TYR A 138 -3.36 22.47 -10.24
N LEU A 139 -3.37 23.77 -10.49
CA LEU A 139 -3.56 24.78 -9.48
C LEU A 139 -4.96 25.41 -9.69
N TYR A 140 -5.74 25.37 -8.64
CA TYR A 140 -7.06 25.97 -8.60
C TYR A 140 -7.07 27.16 -7.66
N GLN A 141 -7.95 28.13 -7.91
CA GLN A 141 -8.17 29.30 -7.04
C GLN A 141 -9.66 29.46 -6.73
N CYS A 142 -9.96 29.80 -5.50
CA CYS A 142 -11.31 30.15 -5.09
C CYS A 142 -11.64 31.58 -5.57
N PRO A 143 -12.74 31.78 -6.34
CA PRO A 143 -13.13 33.13 -6.78
C PRO A 143 -13.60 34.00 -5.62
N THR A 144 -14.04 33.40 -4.51
CA THR A 144 -14.58 34.13 -3.34
C THR A 144 -13.49 34.59 -2.38
N CYS A 145 -12.58 33.67 -1.96
CA CYS A 145 -11.58 33.98 -0.92
C CYS A 145 -10.12 33.97 -1.42
N GLY A 146 -9.89 33.76 -2.71
CA GLY A 146 -8.57 33.80 -3.34
C GLY A 146 -7.66 32.63 -2.99
N VAL A 147 -8.04 31.72 -2.08
CA VAL A 147 -7.16 30.61 -1.69
C VAL A 147 -6.79 29.75 -2.90
N GLN A 148 -5.52 29.44 -3.02
CA GLN A 148 -5.00 28.53 -4.05
C GLN A 148 -4.93 27.11 -3.53
N VAL A 149 -5.42 26.15 -4.31
CA VAL A 149 -5.50 24.73 -3.95
C VAL A 149 -4.88 23.86 -5.04
N PRO A 150 -3.69 23.30 -4.79
CA PRO A 150 -3.06 22.40 -5.75
C PRO A 150 -3.77 21.04 -5.76
N ARG A 151 -3.91 20.43 -6.96
CA ARG A 151 -4.53 19.12 -7.19
C ARG A 151 -3.68 18.24 -8.10
N ARG A 152 -3.83 16.92 -7.93
CA ARG A 152 -3.13 15.91 -8.78
C ARG A 152 -3.95 15.54 -10.01
N VAL A 153 -5.27 15.65 -9.91
CA VAL A 153 -6.22 15.30 -10.96
C VAL A 153 -7.10 16.50 -11.29
N ARG A 154 -7.53 16.58 -12.54
CA ARG A 154 -8.51 17.58 -12.99
C ARG A 154 -9.89 17.16 -12.49
N GLY A 155 -10.69 18.12 -12.05
CA GLY A 155 -12.06 17.86 -11.56
C GLY A 155 -12.76 19.13 -11.12
N THR A 156 -13.99 18.99 -10.69
CA THR A 156 -14.80 20.07 -10.10
C THR A 156 -14.70 19.98 -8.58
N TRP A 157 -14.24 21.06 -7.97
CA TRP A 157 -13.97 21.14 -6.54
C TRP A 157 -14.63 22.38 -5.97
N SER A 158 -15.17 22.32 -4.76
CA SER A 158 -15.56 23.53 -4.02
C SER A 158 -14.52 23.89 -2.96
N CYS A 159 -14.53 25.16 -2.55
CA CYS A 159 -13.57 25.68 -1.59
C CYS A 159 -13.93 25.23 -0.16
N GLY A 160 -13.10 24.35 0.43
CA GLY A 160 -13.29 23.88 1.80
C GLY A 160 -13.10 24.96 2.89
N ARG A 161 -12.54 26.14 2.52
CA ARG A 161 -12.46 27.31 3.42
C ARG A 161 -13.76 28.11 3.45
N CYS A 162 -14.45 28.22 2.31
CA CYS A 162 -15.73 28.95 2.21
C CYS A 162 -16.91 28.09 2.62
N ALA A 163 -16.88 26.78 2.34
CA ALA A 163 -17.96 25.86 2.69
C ALA A 163 -17.38 24.49 3.11
N LYS A 164 -17.90 23.89 4.20
CA LYS A 164 -17.47 22.58 4.70
C LYS A 164 -17.93 21.41 3.81
N ARG A 165 -19.00 21.60 3.03
CA ARG A 165 -19.55 20.64 2.07
C ARG A 165 -19.41 21.22 0.67
N PHE A 166 -19.59 20.38 -0.36
CA PHE A 166 -19.61 20.86 -1.74
C PHE A 166 -20.68 21.95 -1.90
N ASP A 167 -20.27 23.11 -2.41
CA ASP A 167 -21.13 24.25 -2.67
C ASP A 167 -20.83 24.81 -4.07
N PRO A 168 -21.81 24.84 -4.98
CA PRO A 168 -21.62 25.32 -6.34
C PRO A 168 -21.25 26.81 -6.42
N HIS A 169 -21.60 27.63 -5.41
CA HIS A 169 -21.22 29.05 -5.36
C HIS A 169 -19.74 29.28 -5.07
N HIS A 170 -19.07 28.27 -4.54
CA HIS A 170 -17.65 28.32 -4.17
C HIS A 170 -16.78 27.35 -4.98
N VAL A 171 -17.18 27.05 -6.23
CA VAL A 171 -16.42 26.19 -7.14
C VAL A 171 -15.10 26.84 -7.47
N LEU A 172 -14.02 26.06 -7.32
CA LEU A 172 -12.67 26.49 -7.62
C LEU A 172 -12.44 26.60 -9.13
N ARG A 173 -11.78 27.67 -9.58
CA ARG A 173 -11.39 27.88 -10.98
C ARG A 173 -9.98 27.36 -11.21
N LEU A 174 -9.77 26.63 -12.31
CA LEU A 174 -8.42 26.21 -12.73
C LEU A 174 -7.65 27.45 -13.17
N VAL A 175 -6.50 27.73 -12.54
CA VAL A 175 -5.62 28.86 -12.88
C VAL A 175 -4.34 28.43 -13.55
N GLU A 176 -3.90 27.18 -13.33
CA GLU A 176 -2.68 26.66 -13.95
C GLU A 176 -2.79 25.13 -14.20
N ASP A 177 -2.37 24.68 -15.40
CA ASP A 177 -2.06 23.28 -15.71
C ASP A 177 -0.56 23.16 -16.02
N ARG A 178 0.19 22.57 -15.11
CA ARG A 178 1.65 22.39 -15.19
C ARG A 178 2.08 21.29 -16.17
N GLY A 179 1.15 20.74 -16.94
CA GLY A 179 1.43 19.69 -17.90
C GLY A 179 1.79 18.34 -17.28
N PRO A 180 1.96 17.28 -18.09
CA PRO A 180 2.46 16.00 -17.62
C PRO A 180 3.90 16.15 -17.09
N ALA A 181 4.27 15.31 -16.10
CA ALA A 181 5.66 15.25 -15.66
C ALA A 181 6.56 14.88 -16.84
N PRO A 182 7.75 15.48 -16.96
CA PRO A 182 8.72 15.05 -17.97
C PRO A 182 8.98 13.56 -17.77
N VAL A 183 8.84 12.79 -18.86
CA VAL A 183 9.20 11.38 -18.88
C VAL A 183 10.69 11.31 -18.56
N ARG A 184 11.07 10.80 -17.38
CA ARG A 184 12.47 10.49 -17.10
C ARG A 184 12.87 9.42 -18.11
N GLY A 185 13.70 9.82 -19.09
CA GLY A 185 14.26 8.90 -20.06
C GLY A 185 14.89 7.74 -19.28
N ARG A 186 14.49 6.51 -19.61
CA ARG A 186 15.24 5.32 -19.18
C ARG A 186 16.64 5.53 -19.75
N GLY A 187 17.61 5.76 -18.88
CA GLY A 187 19.01 5.84 -19.28
C GLY A 187 19.34 4.60 -20.09
N ARG A 188 19.69 4.77 -21.37
CA ARG A 188 20.31 3.71 -22.17
C ARG A 188 21.55 3.24 -21.39
N PRO A 189 21.71 1.93 -21.17
CA PRO A 189 22.99 1.45 -20.67
C PRO A 189 24.05 1.89 -21.69
N ALA A 190 25.10 2.54 -21.19
CA ALA A 190 26.26 2.85 -21.98
C ALA A 190 26.84 1.54 -22.50
N SER A 191 26.79 1.33 -23.81
CA SER A 191 27.53 0.24 -24.46
C SER A 191 29.02 0.49 -24.20
N ALA A 192 29.62 -0.37 -23.39
CA ALA A 192 31.08 -0.45 -23.31
C ALA A 192 31.61 -0.98 -24.65
N LEU A 193 32.50 -0.20 -25.27
CA LEU A 193 33.42 -0.64 -26.30
C LEU A 193 34.60 -1.35 -25.67
#